data_66c6cbee80103600678f3342b7f956a5
#
_entry.id   66c6cbee80103600678f3342b7f956a5
#
_cell.length_a   1.000
_cell.length_b   1.000
_cell.length_c   1.000
_cell.angle_alpha   90.00
_cell.angle_beta   90.00
_cell.angle_gamma   90.00
#
_symmetry.space_group_name_H-M   'P 1'
#
loop_
_entity.id
_entity.type
_entity.pdbx_description
1 polymer ?
#
loop_
_entity_poly.entity_id
_entity_poly.type
_entity_poly.pdbx_seq_one_letter_code
_entity_poly.pdbx_strand_id
1 'polypeptide(L)'
;MAEGAETFIIINNVSKIFGGSYVLRDVSATIHTGEILGLIGRSGAGKSVLINMLRGTEEYRPDAGSVIYRFNSCNTCGRLELPFPGKECGRCGAEMEVVEVDFWALDEDDPMRSAIHRRIAIMLQRTFALFGDMSVIENIFEALGPDLDDKRKVDRALELLDMVNLQHRVTHIARDLSGGEKQRCVLARQLARDPLFFLADEPTGTLDPQTADVVHKTLVKAVKDSGMAMVVTSHWPKAINSMADTAIWLESGEMMKVGAPEDVTDEFMVGFEPNVEEKVDIGQPLVRMEDVKKYFYSYARGVVKAVDGVTLDIGEKEIVGLVGLSGAGKTTLSRMIAGLNVASDGQLCVRVGDDWVDMSVTGPEGRGRATQYIGILHQEFTLYPFDTVLQNLTVCIGINLPAELAKMKAIQTLLAVGFTRLQVDRMLYAYPETLSVGEKQRIALAQVLIREPRLVILDEPTGTMDPITKLSVAKSVLHARKELGETFLIVSHDMDFVINCCDRAVFMKDGKMVAVGKPEEIVPHLTEKEAKVMLEGGAEE
;
A
#
# COMPACT_ATOMS: atom_id res chain seq x y z
N MET A 1 5.32 22.02 20.21
CA MET A 1 5.19 23.13 19.26
C MET A 1 6.50 23.90 19.27
N ALA A 2 7.08 24.19 18.12
CA ALA A 2 8.29 25.01 18.05
C ALA A 2 7.97 26.43 18.56
N GLU A 3 8.84 27.05 19.38
CA GLU A 3 8.71 28.45 19.79
C GLU A 3 8.69 29.33 18.51
N GLY A 4 7.58 30.03 18.26
CA GLY A 4 7.40 30.94 17.11
C GLY A 4 6.57 30.41 15.94
N ALA A 5 5.89 29.26 16.06
CA ALA A 5 4.98 28.76 15.03
C ALA A 5 3.69 29.61 14.99
N GLU A 6 3.41 30.23 13.83
CA GLU A 6 2.20 31.02 13.60
C GLU A 6 1.09 30.15 12.98
N THR A 7 -0.17 30.43 13.30
CA THR A 7 -1.31 29.80 12.65
C THR A 7 -1.31 30.13 11.16
N PHE A 8 -1.37 29.11 10.31
CA PHE A 8 -1.31 29.27 8.86
C PHE A 8 -2.63 28.91 8.17
N ILE A 9 -3.25 27.77 8.55
CA ILE A 9 -4.52 27.34 7.98
C ILE A 9 -5.48 26.97 9.11
N ILE A 10 -6.74 27.40 9.00
CA ILE A 10 -7.81 27.07 9.92
C ILE A 10 -8.93 26.40 9.11
N ILE A 11 -9.24 25.16 9.47
CA ILE A 11 -10.34 24.37 8.93
C ILE A 11 -11.44 24.40 9.97
N ASN A 12 -12.62 24.95 9.63
CA ASN A 12 -13.73 25.11 10.55
C ASN A 12 -14.93 24.29 10.08
N ASN A 13 -15.26 23.22 10.80
CA ASN A 13 -16.47 22.39 10.66
C ASN A 13 -16.80 22.07 9.19
N VAL A 14 -15.77 21.73 8.39
CA VAL A 14 -15.97 21.43 6.98
C VAL A 14 -16.70 20.09 6.80
N SER A 15 -17.72 20.11 5.93
CA SER A 15 -18.49 18.93 5.54
C SER A 15 -18.56 18.83 4.01
N LYS A 16 -18.52 17.60 3.48
CA LYS A 16 -18.66 17.31 2.05
C LYS A 16 -19.57 16.12 1.82
N ILE A 17 -20.48 16.28 0.85
CA ILE A 17 -21.47 15.27 0.47
C ILE A 17 -21.23 14.88 -1.00
N PHE A 18 -21.14 13.58 -1.26
CA PHE A 18 -21.18 13.00 -2.61
C PHE A 18 -22.28 11.94 -2.69
N GLY A 19 -23.10 12.01 -3.74
CA GLY A 19 -24.16 11.02 -3.95
C GLY A 19 -25.17 10.90 -2.80
N GLY A 20 -25.37 11.98 -2.03
CA GLY A 20 -26.29 12.00 -0.87
C GLY A 20 -25.70 11.44 0.43
N SER A 21 -24.42 11.04 0.43
CA SER A 21 -23.72 10.54 1.63
C SER A 21 -22.61 11.49 2.05
N TYR A 22 -22.44 11.69 3.36
CA TYR A 22 -21.30 12.43 3.90
C TYR A 22 -20.01 11.68 3.64
N VAL A 23 -19.03 12.37 3.03
CA VAL A 23 -17.66 11.89 2.87
C VAL A 23 -16.71 12.60 3.84
N LEU A 24 -17.06 13.83 4.23
CA LEU A 24 -16.49 14.54 5.39
C LEU A 24 -17.63 15.12 6.18
N ARG A 25 -17.51 15.11 7.51
CA ARG A 25 -18.54 15.61 8.43
C ARG A 25 -17.89 16.35 9.60
N ASP A 26 -18.19 17.64 9.71
CA ASP A 26 -17.78 18.53 10.81
C ASP A 26 -16.28 18.45 11.16
N VAL A 27 -15.39 18.35 10.15
CA VAL A 27 -13.94 18.27 10.32
C VAL A 27 -13.38 19.65 10.64
N SER A 28 -12.64 19.75 11.76
CA SER A 28 -11.99 21.00 12.21
C SER A 28 -10.54 20.74 12.59
N ALA A 29 -9.62 21.55 12.08
CA ALA A 29 -8.20 21.46 12.39
C ALA A 29 -7.50 22.81 12.21
N THR A 30 -6.38 23.00 12.90
CA THR A 30 -5.49 24.14 12.71
C THR A 30 -4.11 23.63 12.31
N ILE A 31 -3.49 24.27 11.33
CA ILE A 31 -2.15 23.94 10.83
C ILE A 31 -1.26 25.16 11.00
N HIS A 32 -0.07 24.96 11.57
CA HIS A 32 0.89 26.02 11.85
C HIS A 32 2.03 26.04 10.82
N THR A 33 2.75 27.15 10.77
CA THR A 33 3.96 27.27 9.95
C THR A 33 5.01 26.25 10.40
N GLY A 34 5.64 25.54 9.43
CA GLY A 34 6.64 24.52 9.69
C GLY A 34 6.08 23.22 10.28
N GLU A 35 4.76 23.09 10.44
CA GLU A 35 4.09 21.91 10.94
C GLU A 35 3.81 20.90 9.82
N ILE A 36 3.99 19.63 10.15
CA ILE A 36 3.57 18.49 9.32
C ILE A 36 2.38 17.83 10.01
N LEU A 37 1.19 17.99 9.42
CA LEU A 37 -0.03 17.34 9.88
C LEU A 37 -0.23 16.01 9.15
N GLY A 38 -0.25 14.91 9.89
CA GLY A 38 -0.52 13.57 9.38
C GLY A 38 -2.02 13.27 9.39
N LEU A 39 -2.54 12.73 8.28
CA LEU A 39 -3.90 12.19 8.21
C LEU A 39 -3.83 10.67 8.05
N ILE A 40 -4.28 9.93 9.06
CA ILE A 40 -4.38 8.47 9.01
C ILE A 40 -5.84 8.03 8.94
N GLY A 41 -6.10 6.91 8.29
CA GLY A 41 -7.44 6.34 8.16
C GLY A 41 -7.52 5.31 7.04
N ARG A 42 -8.59 4.52 7.03
CA ARG A 42 -8.83 3.50 5.99
C ARG A 42 -9.02 4.12 4.60
N SER A 43 -8.91 3.30 3.56
CA SER A 43 -9.33 3.71 2.22
C SER A 43 -10.81 4.13 2.25
N GLY A 44 -11.13 5.29 1.65
CA GLY A 44 -12.49 5.84 1.69
C GLY A 44 -12.84 6.65 2.95
N ALA A 45 -11.91 6.84 3.90
CA ALA A 45 -12.15 7.64 5.13
C ALA A 45 -12.29 9.17 4.89
N GLY A 46 -12.09 9.65 3.65
CA GLY A 46 -12.19 11.08 3.33
C GLY A 46 -10.86 11.83 3.22
N LYS A 47 -9.71 11.18 3.44
CA LYS A 47 -8.37 11.82 3.40
C LYS A 47 -8.10 12.60 2.12
N SER A 48 -8.24 11.95 0.95
CA SER A 48 -8.02 12.60 -0.35
C SER A 48 -9.03 13.68 -0.66
N VAL A 49 -10.26 13.59 -0.11
CA VAL A 49 -11.28 14.63 -0.22
C VAL A 49 -10.82 15.89 0.51
N LEU A 50 -10.31 15.74 1.75
CA LEU A 50 -9.77 16.87 2.51
C LEU A 50 -8.53 17.49 1.83
N ILE A 51 -7.61 16.66 1.31
CA ILE A 51 -6.44 17.13 0.54
C ILE A 51 -6.88 18.00 -0.67
N ASN A 52 -7.84 17.51 -1.47
CA ASN A 52 -8.32 18.22 -2.65
C ASN A 52 -9.14 19.47 -2.29
N MET A 53 -9.85 19.47 -1.16
CA MET A 53 -10.53 20.64 -0.60
C MET A 53 -9.50 21.72 -0.22
N LEU A 54 -8.43 21.35 0.49
CA LEU A 54 -7.32 22.25 0.84
C LEU A 54 -6.55 22.72 -0.39
N ARG A 55 -6.47 21.92 -1.44
CA ARG A 55 -5.89 22.36 -2.73
C ARG A 55 -6.72 23.41 -3.44
N GLY A 56 -8.02 23.48 -3.16
CA GLY A 56 -8.94 24.39 -3.84
C GLY A 56 -9.51 23.83 -5.16
N THR A 57 -9.63 22.51 -5.27
CA THR A 57 -10.26 21.87 -6.44
C THR A 57 -11.78 21.97 -6.33
N GLU A 58 -12.46 22.60 -7.31
CA GLU A 58 -13.90 22.95 -7.24
C GLU A 58 -14.83 21.78 -6.93
N GLU A 59 -14.58 20.61 -7.49
CA GLU A 59 -15.37 19.41 -7.20
C GLU A 59 -15.47 19.10 -5.70
N TYR A 60 -14.42 19.50 -4.94
CA TYR A 60 -14.28 19.24 -3.51
C TYR A 60 -14.61 20.47 -2.64
N ARG A 61 -15.26 21.50 -3.21
CA ARG A 61 -15.77 22.65 -2.45
C ARG A 61 -16.63 22.15 -1.27
N PRO A 62 -16.42 22.63 -0.03
CA PRO A 62 -17.20 22.18 1.11
C PRO A 62 -18.68 22.57 0.93
N ASP A 63 -19.58 21.68 1.34
CA ASP A 63 -21.00 21.96 1.39
C ASP A 63 -21.39 22.75 2.66
N ALA A 64 -20.54 22.69 3.70
CA ALA A 64 -20.63 23.49 4.92
C ALA A 64 -19.24 23.72 5.53
N GLY A 65 -19.11 24.75 6.35
CA GLY A 65 -17.85 25.13 6.99
C GLY A 65 -16.99 26.06 6.13
N SER A 66 -15.75 26.33 6.58
CA SER A 66 -14.82 27.25 5.92
C SER A 66 -13.38 26.77 6.01
N VAL A 67 -12.54 27.20 5.05
CA VAL A 67 -11.08 26.99 5.05
C VAL A 67 -10.41 28.36 4.96
N ILE A 68 -9.80 28.80 6.05
CA ILE A 68 -9.20 30.12 6.18
C ILE A 68 -7.69 29.98 6.07
N TYR A 69 -7.08 30.72 5.14
CA TYR A 69 -5.64 30.87 4.99
C TYR A 69 -5.17 32.17 5.60
N ARG A 70 -4.11 32.13 6.42
CA ARG A 70 -3.42 33.30 6.95
C ARG A 70 -2.05 33.40 6.28
N PHE A 71 -1.71 34.55 5.75
CA PHE A 71 -0.42 34.82 5.13
C PHE A 71 -0.10 36.29 5.12
N ASN A 72 1.18 36.64 4.95
CA ASN A 72 1.60 37.99 4.65
C ASN A 72 1.32 38.30 3.18
N SER A 73 0.64 39.41 2.91
CA SER A 73 0.35 39.91 1.57
C SER A 73 1.11 41.22 1.32
N CYS A 74 1.79 41.28 0.19
CA CYS A 74 2.46 42.51 -0.24
C CYS A 74 1.53 43.35 -1.13
N ASN A 75 1.10 44.50 -0.66
CA ASN A 75 0.23 45.42 -1.41
C ASN A 75 0.91 46.02 -2.65
N THR A 76 2.26 45.98 -2.74
CA THR A 76 3.02 46.53 -3.86
C THR A 76 3.18 45.57 -5.03
N CYS A 77 3.48 44.28 -4.76
CA CYS A 77 3.78 43.30 -5.82
C CYS A 77 2.90 42.03 -5.79
N GLY A 78 1.92 41.95 -4.87
CA GLY A 78 0.98 40.84 -4.75
C GLY A 78 1.61 39.51 -4.27
N ARG A 79 2.88 39.54 -3.79
CA ARG A 79 3.54 38.33 -3.29
C ARG A 79 2.92 37.88 -1.96
N LEU A 80 2.68 36.59 -1.84
CA LEU A 80 2.26 35.94 -0.59
C LEU A 80 3.45 35.27 0.08
N GLU A 81 3.57 35.42 1.41
CA GLU A 81 4.59 34.77 2.24
C GLU A 81 3.97 34.24 3.54
N LEU A 82 4.70 33.39 4.27
CA LEU A 82 4.24 32.85 5.54
C LEU A 82 3.89 33.95 6.54
N PRO A 83 2.88 33.75 7.42
CA PRO A 83 2.31 34.79 8.27
C PRO A 83 3.22 35.11 9.48
N PHE A 84 4.26 35.89 9.27
CA PHE A 84 5.11 36.41 10.34
C PHE A 84 4.92 37.90 10.48
N PRO A 85 4.54 38.44 11.66
CA PRO A 85 4.35 39.87 11.89
C PRO A 85 5.62 40.70 11.61
N GLY A 86 5.45 41.86 11.00
CA GLY A 86 6.55 42.83 10.75
C GLY A 86 7.54 42.38 9.67
N LYS A 87 7.16 41.46 8.80
CA LYS A 87 8.01 40.97 7.71
C LYS A 87 7.99 41.91 6.51
N GLU A 88 9.17 42.12 5.92
CA GLU A 88 9.32 42.83 4.63
C GLU A 88 9.23 41.83 3.48
N CYS A 89 8.67 42.25 2.35
CA CYS A 89 8.53 41.45 1.14
C CYS A 89 9.90 41.08 0.56
N GLY A 90 10.18 39.79 0.48
CA GLY A 90 11.44 39.27 -0.08
C GLY A 90 11.67 39.61 -1.56
N ARG A 91 10.64 40.13 -2.28
CA ARG A 91 10.76 40.53 -3.69
C ARG A 91 11.01 42.05 -3.88
N CYS A 92 10.31 42.91 -3.15
CA CYS A 92 10.33 44.36 -3.37
C CYS A 92 10.70 45.17 -2.12
N GLY A 93 10.92 44.53 -0.97
CA GLY A 93 11.30 45.22 0.28
C GLY A 93 10.17 46.00 0.96
N ALA A 94 8.95 46.01 0.41
CA ALA A 94 7.82 46.70 1.04
C ALA A 94 7.33 45.93 2.28
N GLU A 95 6.79 46.68 3.25
CA GLU A 95 6.15 46.09 4.43
C GLU A 95 4.95 45.25 4.01
N MET A 96 4.78 44.08 4.66
CA MET A 96 3.69 43.16 4.39
C MET A 96 2.68 43.14 5.53
N GLU A 97 1.43 42.96 5.19
CA GLU A 97 0.32 42.82 6.14
C GLU A 97 -0.12 41.39 6.27
N VAL A 98 -0.41 40.94 7.51
CA VAL A 98 -1.04 39.62 7.75
C VAL A 98 -2.51 39.73 7.37
N VAL A 99 -2.95 38.89 6.45
CA VAL A 99 -4.35 38.82 6.00
C VAL A 99 -4.91 37.42 6.26
N GLU A 100 -6.21 37.36 6.55
CA GLU A 100 -6.99 36.14 6.68
C GLU A 100 -7.99 36.05 5.54
N VAL A 101 -8.01 34.96 4.82
CA VAL A 101 -8.87 34.76 3.65
C VAL A 101 -9.59 33.44 3.74
N ASP A 102 -10.92 33.48 3.75
CA ASP A 102 -11.72 32.28 3.51
C ASP A 102 -11.66 31.95 2.02
N PHE A 103 -10.93 30.88 1.68
CA PHE A 103 -10.65 30.49 0.30
C PHE A 103 -11.93 30.21 -0.50
N TRP A 104 -12.91 29.58 0.14
CA TRP A 104 -14.13 29.17 -0.53
C TRP A 104 -15.21 30.25 -0.60
N ALA A 105 -15.00 31.37 0.11
CA ALA A 105 -15.83 32.57 -0.01
C ALA A 105 -15.42 33.47 -1.19
N LEU A 106 -14.21 33.26 -1.76
CA LEU A 106 -13.74 33.97 -2.93
C LEU A 106 -14.40 33.42 -4.21
N ASP A 107 -14.64 34.30 -5.18
CA ASP A 107 -15.08 33.91 -6.51
C ASP A 107 -13.99 33.12 -7.25
N GLU A 108 -14.36 32.31 -8.24
CA GLU A 108 -13.41 31.48 -9.00
C GLU A 108 -12.34 32.32 -9.72
N ASP A 109 -12.72 33.48 -10.23
CA ASP A 109 -11.85 34.42 -10.97
C ASP A 109 -11.10 35.39 -10.05
N ASP A 110 -11.23 35.28 -8.73
CA ASP A 110 -10.55 36.20 -7.79
C ASP A 110 -9.03 36.02 -7.91
N PRO A 111 -8.27 37.14 -8.13
CA PRO A 111 -6.81 37.10 -8.21
C PRO A 111 -6.14 36.50 -6.97
N MET A 112 -6.72 36.72 -5.77
CA MET A 112 -6.22 36.20 -4.52
C MET A 112 -6.32 34.67 -4.48
N ARG A 113 -7.44 34.10 -4.97
CA ARG A 113 -7.63 32.66 -5.08
C ARG A 113 -6.57 32.03 -5.98
N SER A 114 -6.30 32.62 -7.13
CA SER A 114 -5.23 32.20 -8.04
C SER A 114 -3.83 32.35 -7.42
N ALA A 115 -3.59 33.39 -6.62
CA ALA A 115 -2.33 33.59 -5.93
C ALA A 115 -2.08 32.54 -4.86
N ILE A 116 -3.10 32.18 -4.05
CA ILE A 116 -3.04 31.09 -3.05
C ILE A 116 -2.77 29.77 -3.75
N HIS A 117 -3.54 29.42 -4.78
CA HIS A 117 -3.42 28.16 -5.49
C HIS A 117 -2.02 27.93 -6.07
N ARG A 118 -1.36 28.97 -6.56
CA ARG A 118 0.03 28.90 -7.06
C ARG A 118 1.06 28.60 -5.98
N ARG A 119 0.74 28.87 -4.71
CA ARG A 119 1.62 28.64 -3.55
C ARG A 119 1.33 27.31 -2.85
N ILE A 120 0.44 26.48 -3.40
CA ILE A 120 0.14 25.13 -2.91
C ILE A 120 0.82 24.11 -3.83
N ALA A 121 1.75 23.34 -3.28
CA ALA A 121 2.35 22.18 -3.95
C ALA A 121 1.57 20.91 -3.65
N ILE A 122 1.56 19.95 -4.57
CA ILE A 122 0.90 18.65 -4.36
C ILE A 122 1.71 17.50 -4.93
N MET A 123 1.80 16.43 -4.16
CA MET A 123 2.21 15.09 -4.61
C MET A 123 1.04 14.13 -4.47
N LEU A 124 0.68 13.44 -5.56
CA LEU A 124 -0.38 12.45 -5.62
C LEU A 124 0.20 11.03 -5.73
N GLN A 125 -0.50 10.04 -5.19
CA GLN A 125 -0.08 8.64 -5.10
C GLN A 125 0.33 8.00 -6.44
N ARG A 126 -0.37 8.29 -7.53
CA ARG A 126 -0.23 7.58 -8.82
C ARG A 126 0.22 8.44 -9.99
N THR A 127 0.43 9.72 -9.78
CA THR A 127 0.72 10.64 -10.88
C THR A 127 2.15 11.17 -10.74
N PHE A 128 3.05 10.61 -11.52
CA PHE A 128 4.34 11.27 -11.74
C PHE A 128 4.09 12.45 -12.68
N ALA A 129 3.89 13.65 -12.11
CA ALA A 129 3.77 14.89 -12.88
C ALA A 129 5.12 15.30 -13.48
N LEU A 130 5.75 14.38 -14.25
CA LEU A 130 7.01 14.56 -14.94
C LEU A 130 6.80 14.54 -16.45
N PHE A 131 7.54 15.37 -17.17
CA PHE A 131 7.69 15.25 -18.60
C PHE A 131 8.67 14.09 -18.88
N GLY A 132 8.12 12.94 -19.27
CA GLY A 132 8.88 11.69 -19.37
C GLY A 132 10.05 11.72 -20.34
N ASP A 133 9.96 12.53 -21.41
CA ASP A 133 10.99 12.65 -22.44
C ASP A 133 12.01 13.75 -22.16
N MET A 134 11.82 14.53 -21.09
CA MET A 134 12.78 15.54 -20.62
C MET A 134 13.73 14.92 -19.60
N SER A 135 14.94 15.48 -19.52
CA SER A 135 15.88 15.17 -18.45
C SER A 135 15.40 15.67 -17.09
N VAL A 136 16.02 15.19 -16.01
CA VAL A 136 15.71 15.62 -14.64
C VAL A 136 15.84 17.14 -14.50
N ILE A 137 16.93 17.72 -15.00
CA ILE A 137 17.16 19.17 -14.89
C ILE A 137 16.16 19.97 -15.72
N GLU A 138 15.81 19.53 -16.92
CA GLU A 138 14.80 20.19 -17.77
C GLU A 138 13.43 20.18 -17.11
N ASN A 139 13.06 19.11 -16.43
CA ASN A 139 11.85 19.01 -15.62
C ASN A 139 11.81 20.06 -14.50
N ILE A 140 12.96 20.39 -13.90
CA ILE A 140 13.05 21.42 -12.85
C ILE A 140 13.03 22.82 -13.48
N PHE A 141 13.75 23.05 -14.59
CA PHE A 141 13.76 24.33 -15.30
C PHE A 141 12.35 24.76 -15.74
N GLU A 142 11.56 23.81 -16.23
CA GLU A 142 10.17 24.06 -16.60
C GLU A 142 9.33 24.53 -15.39
N ALA A 143 9.59 23.95 -14.22
CA ALA A 143 8.89 24.35 -12.99
C ALA A 143 9.32 25.70 -12.41
N LEU A 144 10.57 26.10 -12.62
CA LEU A 144 11.10 27.42 -12.20
C LEU A 144 10.50 28.60 -12.99
N GLY A 145 9.95 28.33 -14.18
CA GLY A 145 9.30 29.35 -15.02
C GLY A 145 10.27 30.33 -15.67
N PRO A 146 9.76 31.35 -16.41
CA PRO A 146 10.58 32.29 -17.19
C PRO A 146 11.17 33.43 -16.41
N ASP A 147 10.72 33.70 -15.17
CA ASP A 147 11.04 34.94 -14.42
C ASP A 147 12.48 35.01 -13.92
N LEU A 148 13.22 33.89 -13.89
CA LEU A 148 14.62 33.85 -13.47
C LEU A 148 15.56 33.91 -14.68
N ASP A 149 16.68 34.58 -14.52
CA ASP A 149 17.78 34.53 -15.48
C ASP A 149 18.43 33.11 -15.49
N ASP A 150 19.10 32.76 -16.59
CA ASP A 150 19.65 31.43 -16.80
C ASP A 150 20.61 30.99 -15.68
N LYS A 151 21.41 31.90 -15.14
CA LYS A 151 22.35 31.60 -14.06
C LYS A 151 21.59 31.23 -12.78
N ARG A 152 20.62 32.04 -12.37
CA ARG A 152 19.80 31.81 -11.18
C ARG A 152 18.96 30.54 -11.30
N LYS A 153 18.48 30.21 -12.53
CA LYS A 153 17.78 28.95 -12.78
C LYS A 153 18.70 27.74 -12.53
N VAL A 154 19.94 27.80 -13.04
CA VAL A 154 20.91 26.72 -12.85
C VAL A 154 21.24 26.56 -11.37
N ASP A 155 21.59 27.67 -10.69
CA ASP A 155 21.95 27.65 -9.27
C ASP A 155 20.79 27.05 -8.44
N ARG A 156 19.55 27.52 -8.68
CA ARG A 156 18.37 27.02 -7.95
C ARG A 156 18.06 25.55 -8.27
N ALA A 157 18.19 25.13 -9.51
CA ALA A 157 17.98 23.75 -9.89
C ALA A 157 19.00 22.80 -9.23
N LEU A 158 20.27 23.23 -9.13
CA LEU A 158 21.30 22.45 -8.44
C LEU A 158 21.04 22.35 -6.93
N GLU A 159 20.60 23.42 -6.28
CA GLU A 159 20.17 23.40 -4.88
C GLU A 159 19.02 22.41 -4.64
N LEU A 160 18.00 22.43 -5.52
CA LEU A 160 16.86 21.52 -5.43
C LEU A 160 17.28 20.06 -5.65
N LEU A 161 18.17 19.80 -6.63
CA LEU A 161 18.70 18.47 -6.88
C LEU A 161 19.56 17.95 -5.72
N ASP A 162 20.31 18.82 -5.06
CA ASP A 162 21.05 18.48 -3.84
C ASP A 162 20.09 18.11 -2.70
N MET A 163 19.07 18.93 -2.47
CA MET A 163 18.06 18.69 -1.44
C MET A 163 17.37 17.33 -1.58
N VAL A 164 17.08 16.90 -2.82
CA VAL A 164 16.41 15.62 -3.10
C VAL A 164 17.37 14.47 -3.41
N ASN A 165 18.70 14.70 -3.29
CA ASN A 165 19.75 13.70 -3.58
C ASN A 165 19.64 13.09 -4.99
N LEU A 166 19.55 13.96 -6.01
CA LEU A 166 19.45 13.58 -7.44
C LEU A 166 20.55 14.20 -8.33
N GLN A 167 21.63 14.78 -7.77
CA GLN A 167 22.71 15.39 -8.56
C GLN A 167 23.35 14.37 -9.54
N HIS A 168 23.43 13.10 -9.15
CA HIS A 168 23.99 12.02 -9.98
C HIS A 168 23.10 11.65 -11.19
N ARG A 169 21.87 12.20 -11.27
CA ARG A 169 20.88 11.94 -12.32
C ARG A 169 20.51 13.16 -13.16
N VAL A 170 21.24 14.27 -13.06
CA VAL A 170 20.93 15.57 -13.69
C VAL A 170 20.49 15.45 -15.15
N THR A 171 21.24 14.70 -15.95
CA THR A 171 21.02 14.53 -17.40
C THR A 171 20.20 13.30 -17.77
N HIS A 172 19.78 12.47 -16.79
CA HIS A 172 18.99 11.28 -17.08
C HIS A 172 17.57 11.66 -17.50
N ILE A 173 17.03 10.92 -18.46
CA ILE A 173 15.64 11.09 -18.91
C ILE A 173 14.68 10.62 -17.82
N ALA A 174 13.64 11.41 -17.53
CA ALA A 174 12.76 11.16 -16.40
C ALA A 174 12.01 9.82 -16.44
N ARG A 175 11.69 9.31 -17.63
CA ARG A 175 11.05 7.99 -17.79
C ARG A 175 11.92 6.82 -17.32
N ASP A 176 13.25 6.96 -17.37
CA ASP A 176 14.22 5.89 -17.06
C ASP A 176 14.60 5.85 -15.56
N LEU A 177 14.07 6.78 -14.76
CA LEU A 177 14.27 6.82 -13.33
C LEU A 177 13.51 5.71 -12.62
N SER A 178 14.05 5.21 -11.51
CA SER A 178 13.34 4.34 -10.57
C SER A 178 12.13 5.05 -9.95
N GLY A 179 11.20 4.31 -9.34
CA GLY A 179 10.02 4.89 -8.68
C GLY A 179 10.36 5.96 -7.65
N GLY A 180 11.34 5.67 -6.77
CA GLY A 180 11.79 6.62 -5.76
C GLY A 180 12.53 7.84 -6.33
N GLU A 181 13.34 7.66 -7.39
CA GLU A 181 13.97 8.77 -8.10
C GLU A 181 12.92 9.67 -8.77
N LYS A 182 11.87 9.08 -9.38
CA LYS A 182 10.73 9.82 -9.92
C LYS A 182 10.03 10.65 -8.85
N GLN A 183 9.74 10.06 -7.68
CA GLN A 183 9.11 10.78 -6.57
C GLN A 183 9.97 11.95 -6.08
N ARG A 184 11.27 11.76 -5.92
CA ARG A 184 12.19 12.85 -5.55
C ARG A 184 12.30 13.92 -6.64
N CYS A 185 12.24 13.56 -7.92
CA CYS A 185 12.20 14.52 -9.01
C CYS A 185 10.88 15.35 -9.01
N VAL A 186 9.74 14.70 -8.73
CA VAL A 186 8.45 15.39 -8.53
C VAL A 186 8.55 16.36 -7.37
N LEU A 187 9.14 15.93 -6.24
CA LEU A 187 9.35 16.81 -5.08
C LEU A 187 10.16 18.05 -5.45
N ALA A 188 11.31 17.89 -6.14
CA ALA A 188 12.12 19.01 -6.60
C ALA A 188 11.33 19.97 -7.50
N ARG A 189 10.52 19.45 -8.42
CA ARG A 189 9.62 20.28 -9.27
C ARG A 189 8.59 21.04 -8.47
N GLN A 190 8.02 20.45 -7.44
CA GLN A 190 7.03 21.12 -6.59
C GLN A 190 7.69 22.23 -5.75
N LEU A 191 8.89 21.96 -5.20
CA LEU A 191 9.66 22.93 -4.44
C LEU A 191 10.20 24.10 -5.30
N ALA A 192 10.41 23.89 -6.61
CA ALA A 192 10.83 24.92 -7.55
C ALA A 192 9.83 26.09 -7.63
N ARG A 193 8.55 25.86 -7.30
CA ARG A 193 7.49 26.87 -7.30
C ARG A 193 7.44 27.71 -6.03
N ASP A 194 8.38 27.49 -5.10
CA ASP A 194 8.46 28.19 -3.82
C ASP A 194 7.12 28.13 -3.04
N PRO A 195 6.60 26.92 -2.73
CA PRO A 195 5.29 26.76 -2.09
C PRO A 195 5.31 27.25 -0.64
N LEU A 196 4.15 27.67 -0.14
CA LEU A 196 3.89 27.96 1.27
C LEU A 196 3.24 26.74 1.96
N PHE A 197 2.58 25.92 1.17
CA PHE A 197 1.84 24.75 1.64
C PHE A 197 2.11 23.54 0.75
N PHE A 198 2.37 22.39 1.35
CA PHE A 198 2.63 21.15 0.65
C PHE A 198 1.58 20.10 1.01
N LEU A 199 0.94 19.55 0.00
CA LEU A 199 -0.04 18.49 0.13
C LEU A 199 0.57 17.18 -0.41
N ALA A 200 0.66 16.15 0.42
CA ALA A 200 1.22 14.85 0.05
C ALA A 200 0.17 13.75 0.27
N ASP A 201 -0.49 13.33 -0.82
CA ASP A 201 -1.51 12.27 -0.76
C ASP A 201 -0.85 10.91 -1.05
N GLU A 202 -0.57 10.16 0.01
CA GLU A 202 0.11 8.86 -0.02
C GLU A 202 1.40 8.88 -0.86
N PRO A 203 2.36 9.78 -0.58
CA PRO A 203 3.49 10.08 -1.46
C PRO A 203 4.41 8.89 -1.74
N THR A 204 4.35 7.84 -0.93
CA THR A 204 5.23 6.66 -1.01
C THR A 204 4.47 5.34 -1.07
N GLY A 205 3.15 5.35 -1.26
CA GLY A 205 2.31 4.16 -1.22
C GLY A 205 2.61 3.08 -2.27
N THR A 206 3.45 3.37 -3.27
CA THR A 206 3.87 2.41 -4.32
C THR A 206 5.36 2.05 -4.24
N LEU A 207 6.07 2.54 -3.22
CA LEU A 207 7.51 2.34 -3.05
C LEU A 207 7.78 1.24 -2.02
N ASP A 208 8.92 0.57 -2.17
CA ASP A 208 9.45 -0.28 -1.12
C ASP A 208 9.80 0.54 0.14
N PRO A 209 9.80 -0.06 1.34
CA PRO A 209 9.98 0.68 2.60
C PRO A 209 11.30 1.45 2.72
N GLN A 210 12.40 0.96 2.14
CA GLN A 210 13.69 1.66 2.20
C GLN A 210 13.67 2.92 1.34
N THR A 211 13.16 2.80 0.11
CA THR A 211 12.99 3.93 -0.79
C THR A 211 11.98 4.93 -0.23
N ALA A 212 10.90 4.46 0.40
CA ALA A 212 9.91 5.29 1.07
C ALA A 212 10.54 6.12 2.21
N ASP A 213 11.38 5.51 3.05
CA ASP A 213 12.07 6.19 4.15
C ASP A 213 12.99 7.33 3.66
N VAL A 214 13.69 7.11 2.55
CA VAL A 214 14.51 8.17 1.92
C VAL A 214 13.64 9.34 1.46
N VAL A 215 12.49 9.07 0.84
CA VAL A 215 11.54 10.11 0.40
C VAL A 215 10.93 10.83 1.60
N HIS A 216 10.54 10.11 2.67
CA HIS A 216 10.01 10.71 3.90
C HIS A 216 11.02 11.68 4.54
N LYS A 217 12.27 11.25 4.74
CA LYS A 217 13.34 12.10 5.29
C LYS A 217 13.57 13.34 4.42
N THR A 218 13.51 13.19 3.10
CA THR A 218 13.69 14.31 2.18
C THR A 218 12.51 15.29 2.27
N LEU A 219 11.27 14.80 2.35
CA LEU A 219 10.08 15.64 2.54
C LEU A 219 10.14 16.40 3.86
N VAL A 220 10.41 15.71 4.98
CA VAL A 220 10.52 16.32 6.30
C VAL A 220 11.58 17.41 6.30
N LYS A 221 12.77 17.12 5.76
CA LYS A 221 13.86 18.10 5.66
C LYS A 221 13.44 19.32 4.86
N ALA A 222 12.83 19.13 3.67
CA ALA A 222 12.39 20.23 2.81
C ALA A 222 11.38 21.14 3.52
N VAL A 223 10.42 20.56 4.26
CA VAL A 223 9.41 21.31 5.03
C VAL A 223 10.06 22.11 6.17
N LYS A 224 10.92 21.45 6.97
CA LYS A 224 11.58 22.08 8.12
C LYS A 224 12.54 23.18 7.70
N ASP A 225 13.32 22.98 6.64
CA ASP A 225 14.29 23.97 6.14
C ASP A 225 13.59 25.21 5.54
N SER A 226 12.42 25.06 4.91
CA SER A 226 11.67 26.16 4.30
C SER A 226 10.67 26.84 5.25
N GLY A 227 10.31 26.21 6.35
CA GLY A 227 9.25 26.64 7.26
C GLY A 227 7.82 26.54 6.70
N MET A 228 7.63 25.95 5.50
CA MET A 228 6.30 25.72 4.94
C MET A 228 5.51 24.74 5.80
N ALA A 229 4.18 24.76 5.70
CA ALA A 229 3.34 23.74 6.31
C ALA A 229 3.13 22.56 5.35
N MET A 230 2.88 21.36 5.90
CA MET A 230 2.56 20.19 5.10
C MET A 230 1.38 19.40 5.70
N VAL A 231 0.52 18.90 4.81
CA VAL A 231 -0.43 17.82 5.16
C VAL A 231 -0.03 16.58 4.40
N VAL A 232 0.19 15.48 5.12
CA VAL A 232 0.52 14.18 4.55
C VAL A 232 -0.53 13.16 4.91
N THR A 233 -1.04 12.44 3.90
CA THR A 233 -1.91 11.29 4.15
C THR A 233 -1.11 10.01 4.07
N SER A 234 -1.44 9.07 4.91
CA SER A 234 -0.98 7.71 4.80
C SER A 234 -1.98 6.75 5.48
N HIS A 235 -1.99 5.52 5.02
CA HIS A 235 -2.59 4.39 5.74
C HIS A 235 -1.54 3.60 6.53
N TRP A 236 -0.26 4.00 6.48
CA TRP A 236 0.84 3.38 7.21
C TRP A 236 1.14 4.14 8.50
N PRO A 237 0.91 3.53 9.68
CA PRO A 237 1.27 4.14 10.97
C PRO A 237 2.73 4.59 11.03
N LYS A 238 3.67 3.72 10.62
CA LYS A 238 5.10 4.04 10.60
C LYS A 238 5.43 5.30 9.77
N ALA A 239 4.75 5.50 8.64
CA ALA A 239 4.96 6.67 7.80
C ALA A 239 4.50 7.97 8.50
N ILE A 240 3.31 7.94 9.14
CA ILE A 240 2.82 9.07 9.93
C ILE A 240 3.74 9.36 11.10
N ASN A 241 4.14 8.34 11.88
CA ASN A 241 5.05 8.50 13.02
C ASN A 241 6.44 9.03 12.62
N SER A 242 6.91 8.71 11.40
CA SER A 242 8.22 9.18 10.93
C SER A 242 8.22 10.61 10.37
N MET A 243 7.06 11.14 9.98
CA MET A 243 6.97 12.44 9.30
C MET A 243 6.22 13.51 10.07
N ALA A 244 5.10 13.15 10.73
CA ALA A 244 4.17 14.13 11.26
C ALA A 244 4.55 14.66 12.64
N ASP A 245 4.25 15.93 12.88
CA ASP A 245 4.33 16.56 14.22
C ASP A 245 3.02 16.33 15.00
N THR A 246 1.88 16.33 14.28
CA THR A 246 0.53 16.09 14.81
C THR A 246 -0.18 15.16 13.85
N ALA A 247 -1.05 14.30 14.35
CA ALA A 247 -1.85 13.40 13.51
C ALA A 247 -3.34 13.53 13.77
N ILE A 248 -4.14 13.26 12.74
CA ILE A 248 -5.61 13.13 12.79
C ILE A 248 -5.98 11.77 12.26
N TRP A 249 -6.76 11.02 13.04
CA TRP A 249 -7.43 9.82 12.56
C TRP A 249 -8.80 10.17 12.00
N LEU A 250 -8.99 9.90 10.71
CA LEU A 250 -10.28 10.00 10.01
C LEU A 250 -10.88 8.60 9.81
N GLU A 251 -12.15 8.43 10.17
CA GLU A 251 -12.92 7.21 9.89
C GLU A 251 -14.32 7.60 9.41
N SER A 252 -14.72 7.08 8.24
CA SER A 252 -16.04 7.38 7.64
C SER A 252 -16.37 8.87 7.52
N GLY A 253 -15.37 9.70 7.29
CA GLY A 253 -15.49 11.15 7.14
C GLY A 253 -15.51 11.96 8.45
N GLU A 254 -15.44 11.32 9.60
CA GLU A 254 -15.42 11.97 10.93
C GLU A 254 -14.02 11.90 11.55
N MET A 255 -13.68 12.91 12.37
CA MET A 255 -12.43 12.92 13.14
C MET A 255 -12.63 12.10 14.43
N MET A 256 -11.90 10.98 14.52
CA MET A 256 -11.93 10.12 15.69
C MET A 256 -10.98 10.59 16.79
N LYS A 257 -9.77 11.00 16.40
CA LYS A 257 -8.73 11.46 17.34
C LYS A 257 -7.78 12.45 16.68
N VAL A 258 -7.26 13.37 17.50
CA VAL A 258 -6.19 14.32 17.14
C VAL A 258 -5.16 14.30 18.26
N GLY A 259 -3.87 14.28 17.92
CA GLY A 259 -2.81 14.32 18.93
C GLY A 259 -1.44 13.95 18.40
N ALA A 260 -0.57 13.50 19.32
CA ALA A 260 0.74 13.01 18.93
C ALA A 260 0.61 11.82 17.96
N PRO A 261 1.47 11.72 16.94
CA PRO A 261 1.36 10.67 15.91
C PRO A 261 1.30 9.26 16.50
N GLU A 262 2.18 8.93 17.46
CA GLU A 262 2.22 7.61 18.11
C GLU A 262 0.90 7.29 18.82
N ASP A 263 0.35 8.22 19.62
CA ASP A 263 -0.90 8.02 20.35
C ASP A 263 -2.10 7.79 19.41
N VAL A 264 -2.11 8.50 18.27
CA VAL A 264 -3.18 8.41 17.27
C VAL A 264 -3.06 7.11 16.47
N THR A 265 -1.85 6.72 16.08
CA THR A 265 -1.62 5.50 15.31
C THR A 265 -1.80 4.24 16.14
N ASP A 266 -1.42 4.26 17.42
CA ASP A 266 -1.63 3.12 18.33
C ASP A 266 -3.13 2.85 18.50
N GLU A 267 -3.92 3.89 18.77
CA GLU A 267 -5.38 3.72 18.92
C GLU A 267 -6.04 3.31 17.59
N PHE A 268 -5.58 3.85 16.47
CA PHE A 268 -6.02 3.41 15.14
C PHE A 268 -5.73 1.92 14.93
N MET A 269 -4.61 1.39 15.41
CA MET A 269 -4.23 -0.01 15.26
C MET A 269 -4.97 -0.97 16.21
N VAL A 270 -5.49 -0.51 17.36
CA VAL A 270 -6.29 -1.34 18.30
C VAL A 270 -7.46 -2.03 17.60
N GLY A 271 -8.10 -1.39 16.62
CA GLY A 271 -9.18 -1.99 15.83
C GLY A 271 -8.73 -3.09 14.84
N PHE A 272 -7.41 -3.34 14.76
CA PHE A 272 -6.81 -4.29 13.82
C PHE A 272 -6.02 -5.42 14.50
N GLU A 273 -6.12 -5.55 15.82
CA GLU A 273 -5.46 -6.66 16.52
C GLU A 273 -5.84 -8.00 15.87
N PRO A 274 -4.89 -8.91 15.66
CA PRO A 274 -5.18 -10.26 15.20
C PRO A 274 -6.11 -10.92 16.23
N ASN A 275 -7.16 -11.59 15.75
CA ASN A 275 -7.99 -12.38 16.65
C ASN A 275 -7.12 -13.45 17.31
N VAL A 276 -7.08 -13.44 18.63
CA VAL A 276 -6.40 -14.43 19.45
C VAL A 276 -6.80 -15.84 19.02
N GLU A 277 -5.81 -16.67 18.83
CA GLU A 277 -5.79 -18.08 18.46
C GLU A 277 -7.00 -18.90 18.94
N GLU A 278 -7.92 -19.24 18.05
CA GLU A 278 -8.66 -20.50 18.20
C GLU A 278 -7.72 -21.63 17.77
N LYS A 279 -7.29 -22.48 18.70
CA LYS A 279 -6.54 -23.69 18.40
C LYS A 279 -7.39 -24.58 17.48
N VAL A 280 -6.95 -24.73 16.26
CA VAL A 280 -7.54 -25.69 15.31
C VAL A 280 -6.79 -27.01 15.44
N ASP A 281 -7.52 -28.12 15.58
CA ASP A 281 -6.92 -29.44 15.55
C ASP A 281 -6.44 -29.76 14.13
N ILE A 282 -5.13 -29.85 13.96
CA ILE A 282 -4.49 -30.23 12.70
C ILE A 282 -4.76 -31.72 12.46
N GLY A 283 -5.30 -32.01 11.29
CA GLY A 283 -5.66 -33.37 10.90
C GLY A 283 -4.46 -34.23 10.44
N GLN A 284 -4.76 -35.35 9.80
CA GLN A 284 -3.74 -36.22 9.25
C GLN A 284 -2.98 -35.54 8.09
N PRO A 285 -1.75 -36.01 7.76
CA PRO A 285 -1.00 -35.45 6.64
C PRO A 285 -1.79 -35.47 5.33
N LEU A 286 -1.87 -34.31 4.66
CA LEU A 286 -2.47 -34.10 3.34
C LEU A 286 -1.41 -34.12 2.24
N VAL A 287 -0.24 -33.52 2.50
CA VAL A 287 0.92 -33.48 1.61
C VAL A 287 2.09 -34.11 2.32
N ARG A 288 2.83 -34.98 1.64
CA ARG A 288 4.07 -35.59 2.13
C ARG A 288 5.19 -35.42 1.13
N MET A 289 6.32 -34.95 1.61
CA MET A 289 7.55 -34.74 0.84
C MET A 289 8.71 -35.43 1.52
N GLU A 290 9.45 -36.27 0.78
CA GLU A 290 10.63 -36.99 1.25
C GLU A 290 11.80 -36.74 0.29
N ASP A 291 12.85 -36.07 0.77
CA ASP A 291 14.09 -35.70 0.04
C ASP A 291 13.83 -35.11 -1.35
N VAL A 292 12.81 -34.26 -1.45
CA VAL A 292 12.34 -33.68 -2.73
C VAL A 292 13.38 -32.73 -3.29
N LYS A 293 13.74 -32.93 -4.59
CA LYS A 293 14.72 -32.10 -5.29
C LYS A 293 14.16 -31.58 -6.61
N LYS A 294 14.57 -30.36 -6.98
CA LYS A 294 14.30 -29.77 -8.29
C LYS A 294 15.51 -29.02 -8.81
N TYR A 295 16.05 -29.51 -9.91
CA TYR A 295 17.19 -28.91 -10.58
C TYR A 295 16.79 -28.40 -11.95
N PHE A 296 17.25 -27.21 -12.28
CA PHE A 296 17.14 -26.61 -13.62
C PHE A 296 18.52 -26.53 -14.25
N TYR A 297 18.58 -26.79 -15.54
CA TYR A 297 19.81 -26.71 -16.31
C TYR A 297 19.77 -25.44 -17.17
N SER A 298 20.72 -24.53 -16.97
CA SER A 298 20.84 -23.29 -17.71
C SER A 298 22.20 -23.22 -18.41
N TYR A 299 22.23 -22.83 -19.68
CA TYR A 299 23.46 -22.65 -20.43
C TYR A 299 24.39 -21.61 -19.78
N ALA A 300 23.82 -20.54 -19.19
CA ALA A 300 24.58 -19.43 -18.61
C ALA A 300 24.99 -19.69 -17.14
N ARG A 301 24.23 -20.50 -16.37
CA ARG A 301 24.40 -20.67 -14.91
C ARG A 301 24.71 -22.10 -14.50
N GLY A 302 24.82 -23.05 -15.44
CA GLY A 302 25.01 -24.47 -15.13
C GLY A 302 23.77 -25.09 -14.46
N VAL A 303 23.99 -25.88 -13.40
CA VAL A 303 22.92 -26.53 -12.63
C VAL A 303 22.45 -25.58 -11.54
N VAL A 304 21.18 -25.17 -11.60
CA VAL A 304 20.52 -24.40 -10.55
C VAL A 304 19.69 -25.36 -9.69
N LYS A 305 20.09 -25.53 -8.44
CA LYS A 305 19.38 -26.35 -7.44
C LYS A 305 18.29 -25.51 -6.79
N ALA A 306 17.12 -25.46 -7.42
CA ALA A 306 16.02 -24.62 -6.93
C ALA A 306 15.36 -25.20 -5.67
N VAL A 307 15.35 -26.54 -5.53
CA VAL A 307 14.96 -27.26 -4.31
C VAL A 307 15.96 -28.41 -4.15
N ASP A 308 16.52 -28.58 -2.96
CA ASP A 308 17.61 -29.53 -2.69
C ASP A 308 17.41 -30.26 -1.36
N GLY A 309 16.63 -31.33 -1.38
CA GLY A 309 16.44 -32.23 -0.25
C GLY A 309 15.39 -31.76 0.78
N VAL A 310 14.21 -31.34 0.31
CA VAL A 310 13.11 -30.91 1.19
C VAL A 310 12.33 -32.13 1.68
N THR A 311 12.20 -32.26 3.01
CA THR A 311 11.36 -33.26 3.68
C THR A 311 10.39 -32.54 4.61
N LEU A 312 9.08 -32.61 4.32
CA LEU A 312 8.04 -31.88 5.03
C LEU A 312 6.68 -32.56 4.85
N ASP A 313 5.90 -32.65 5.92
CA ASP A 313 4.49 -33.01 5.87
C ASP A 313 3.62 -31.78 6.14
N ILE A 314 2.47 -31.66 5.46
CA ILE A 314 1.45 -30.64 5.69
C ILE A 314 0.16 -31.36 6.10
N GLY A 315 -0.38 -31.02 7.27
CA GLY A 315 -1.61 -31.61 7.81
C GLY A 315 -2.88 -30.98 7.23
N GLU A 316 -4.00 -31.69 7.32
CA GLU A 316 -5.32 -31.12 7.01
C GLU A 316 -5.65 -29.97 7.97
N LYS A 317 -6.25 -28.90 7.45
CA LYS A 317 -6.61 -27.67 8.17
C LYS A 317 -5.41 -26.88 8.70
N GLU A 318 -4.18 -27.27 8.36
CA GLU A 318 -2.98 -26.54 8.73
C GLU A 318 -2.76 -25.36 7.79
N ILE A 319 -2.30 -24.22 8.33
CA ILE A 319 -1.78 -23.08 7.56
C ILE A 319 -0.27 -23.08 7.69
N VAL A 320 0.44 -23.44 6.62
CA VAL A 320 1.91 -23.49 6.58
C VAL A 320 2.45 -22.33 5.76
N GLY A 321 3.37 -21.55 6.34
CA GLY A 321 4.11 -20.49 5.66
C GLY A 321 5.44 -21.00 5.10
N LEU A 322 5.68 -20.87 3.80
CA LEU A 322 7.01 -20.99 3.20
C LEU A 322 7.66 -19.62 3.13
N VAL A 323 8.67 -19.38 3.97
CA VAL A 323 9.31 -18.07 4.10
C VAL A 323 10.76 -18.10 3.63
N GLY A 324 11.29 -16.97 3.20
CA GLY A 324 12.66 -16.83 2.71
C GLY A 324 12.79 -15.73 1.67
N LEU A 325 14.01 -15.35 1.31
CA LEU A 325 14.27 -14.35 0.27
C LEU A 325 13.87 -14.85 -1.12
N SER A 326 13.84 -13.93 -2.09
CA SER A 326 13.66 -14.27 -3.51
C SER A 326 14.75 -15.25 -3.97
N GLY A 327 14.36 -16.22 -4.80
CA GLY A 327 15.30 -17.25 -5.24
C GLY A 327 15.54 -18.39 -4.25
N ALA A 328 15.00 -18.36 -3.02
CA ALA A 328 15.16 -19.43 -2.02
C ALA A 328 14.50 -20.78 -2.42
N GLY A 329 13.71 -20.82 -3.49
CA GLY A 329 13.07 -22.05 -3.99
C GLY A 329 11.58 -22.20 -3.61
N LYS A 330 11.00 -21.26 -2.85
CA LYS A 330 9.61 -21.30 -2.36
C LYS A 330 8.57 -21.53 -3.47
N THR A 331 8.55 -20.65 -4.47
CA THR A 331 7.62 -20.76 -5.62
C THR A 331 7.86 -22.02 -6.44
N THR A 332 9.10 -22.53 -6.52
CA THR A 332 9.39 -23.80 -7.19
C THR A 332 8.77 -24.95 -6.42
N LEU A 333 8.91 -24.98 -5.08
CA LEU A 333 8.33 -26.02 -4.22
C LEU A 333 6.79 -25.96 -4.26
N SER A 334 6.18 -24.80 -4.14
CA SER A 334 4.72 -24.64 -4.22
C SER A 334 4.16 -25.11 -5.57
N ARG A 335 4.85 -24.79 -6.68
CA ARG A 335 4.48 -25.26 -8.03
C ARG A 335 4.63 -26.77 -8.21
N MET A 336 5.53 -27.42 -7.50
CA MET A 336 5.65 -28.87 -7.51
C MET A 336 4.48 -29.52 -6.76
N ILE A 337 4.10 -28.98 -5.58
CA ILE A 337 2.93 -29.43 -4.82
C ILE A 337 1.66 -29.22 -5.66
N ALA A 338 1.56 -28.10 -6.38
CA ALA A 338 0.46 -27.81 -7.29
C ALA A 338 0.40 -28.72 -8.54
N GLY A 339 1.42 -29.55 -8.77
CA GLY A 339 1.51 -30.39 -9.96
C GLY A 339 1.90 -29.65 -11.25
N LEU A 340 2.32 -28.37 -11.14
CA LEU A 340 2.77 -27.58 -12.29
C LEU A 340 4.21 -27.94 -12.70
N ASN A 341 5.03 -28.34 -11.72
CA ASN A 341 6.39 -28.83 -11.94
C ASN A 341 6.54 -30.26 -11.39
N VAL A 342 7.40 -31.06 -12.02
CA VAL A 342 7.76 -32.41 -11.55
C VAL A 342 9.06 -32.36 -10.78
N ALA A 343 9.18 -33.08 -9.67
CA ALA A 343 10.44 -33.25 -8.94
C ALA A 343 11.50 -33.90 -9.84
N SER A 344 12.76 -33.50 -9.64
CA SER A 344 13.91 -34.15 -10.32
C SER A 344 14.32 -35.44 -9.60
N ASP A 345 14.08 -35.48 -8.27
CA ASP A 345 14.38 -36.62 -7.40
C ASP A 345 13.56 -36.48 -6.09
N GLY A 346 13.48 -37.56 -5.30
CA GLY A 346 12.67 -37.64 -4.09
C GLY A 346 11.21 -37.92 -4.36
N GLN A 347 10.40 -38.00 -3.30
CA GLN A 347 8.99 -38.36 -3.36
C GLN A 347 8.10 -37.22 -2.89
N LEU A 348 7.09 -36.85 -3.69
CA LEU A 348 6.06 -35.87 -3.36
C LEU A 348 4.70 -36.49 -3.61
N CYS A 349 3.92 -36.66 -2.53
CA CYS A 349 2.60 -37.25 -2.59
C CYS A 349 1.54 -36.32 -1.99
N VAL A 350 0.34 -36.34 -2.57
CA VAL A 350 -0.85 -35.61 -2.07
C VAL A 350 -1.95 -36.64 -1.81
N ARG A 351 -2.61 -36.57 -0.66
CA ARG A 351 -3.67 -37.48 -0.28
C ARG A 351 -5.02 -37.08 -0.88
N VAL A 352 -5.68 -38.04 -1.52
CA VAL A 352 -7.04 -37.86 -2.08
C VAL A 352 -7.92 -38.99 -1.50
N GLY A 353 -8.80 -38.64 -0.58
CA GLY A 353 -9.50 -39.63 0.23
C GLY A 353 -8.50 -40.40 1.11
N ASP A 354 -8.46 -41.73 0.96
CA ASP A 354 -7.51 -42.59 1.66
C ASP A 354 -6.27 -42.90 0.82
N ASP A 355 -6.23 -42.50 -0.46
CA ASP A 355 -5.15 -42.81 -1.40
C ASP A 355 -4.07 -41.72 -1.41
N TRP A 356 -2.80 -42.12 -1.52
CA TRP A 356 -1.69 -41.25 -1.79
C TRP A 356 -1.40 -41.18 -3.29
N VAL A 357 -1.47 -40.00 -3.86
CA VAL A 357 -1.20 -39.71 -5.28
C VAL A 357 0.21 -39.19 -5.43
N ASP A 358 1.05 -39.90 -6.18
CA ASP A 358 2.41 -39.46 -6.51
C ASP A 358 2.36 -38.34 -7.56
N MET A 359 2.88 -37.17 -7.21
CA MET A 359 2.88 -35.99 -8.07
C MET A 359 3.91 -36.03 -9.20
N SER A 360 4.79 -37.03 -9.22
CA SER A 360 5.72 -37.28 -10.32
C SER A 360 5.03 -37.95 -11.51
N VAL A 361 3.95 -38.72 -11.28
CA VAL A 361 3.19 -39.44 -12.31
C VAL A 361 2.28 -38.46 -13.04
N THR A 362 2.51 -38.29 -14.33
CA THR A 362 1.73 -37.38 -15.17
C THR A 362 0.42 -38.02 -15.66
N GLY A 363 -0.54 -37.20 -16.07
CA GLY A 363 -1.81 -37.62 -16.65
C GLY A 363 -2.99 -37.66 -15.67
N PRO A 364 -4.21 -37.90 -16.19
CA PRO A 364 -5.44 -37.87 -15.38
C PRO A 364 -5.47 -38.90 -14.25
N GLU A 365 -4.94 -40.10 -14.47
CA GLU A 365 -4.87 -41.17 -13.48
C GLU A 365 -3.69 -41.02 -12.51
N GLY A 366 -2.71 -40.18 -12.83
CA GLY A 366 -1.61 -39.76 -11.96
C GLY A 366 -1.96 -38.52 -11.15
N ARG A 367 -1.07 -37.51 -11.21
CA ARG A 367 -1.24 -36.25 -10.45
C ARG A 367 -2.55 -35.50 -10.77
N GLY A 368 -3.17 -35.75 -11.93
CA GLY A 368 -4.47 -35.17 -12.29
C GLY A 368 -5.57 -35.50 -11.26
N ARG A 369 -5.48 -36.62 -10.57
CA ARG A 369 -6.40 -37.00 -9.47
C ARG A 369 -6.30 -36.03 -8.29
N ALA A 370 -5.10 -35.49 -8.00
CA ALA A 370 -4.86 -34.58 -6.88
C ALA A 370 -5.05 -33.10 -7.28
N THR A 371 -4.60 -32.71 -8.48
CA THR A 371 -4.58 -31.28 -8.90
C THR A 371 -5.97 -30.64 -8.95
N GLN A 372 -7.03 -31.42 -9.15
CA GLN A 372 -8.41 -30.90 -9.12
C GLN A 372 -8.84 -30.41 -7.72
N TYR A 373 -8.18 -30.86 -6.65
CA TYR A 373 -8.42 -30.46 -5.26
C TYR A 373 -7.41 -29.44 -4.75
N ILE A 374 -6.55 -28.91 -5.63
CA ILE A 374 -5.55 -27.90 -5.30
C ILE A 374 -5.94 -26.59 -5.97
N GLY A 375 -6.20 -25.56 -5.18
CA GLY A 375 -6.43 -24.21 -5.64
C GLY A 375 -5.15 -23.38 -5.54
N ILE A 376 -4.92 -22.47 -6.49
CA ILE A 376 -3.76 -21.58 -6.48
C ILE A 376 -4.24 -20.14 -6.67
N LEU A 377 -3.81 -19.27 -5.78
CA LEU A 377 -3.90 -17.82 -5.96
C LEU A 377 -2.49 -17.30 -6.26
N HIS A 378 -2.29 -16.79 -7.47
CA HIS A 378 -1.02 -16.22 -7.91
C HIS A 378 -0.85 -14.78 -7.38
N GLN A 379 0.38 -14.29 -7.31
CA GLN A 379 0.74 -12.93 -6.91
C GLN A 379 0.00 -11.88 -7.74
N GLU A 380 -0.05 -12.06 -9.06
CA GLU A 380 -0.86 -11.25 -9.96
C GLU A 380 -2.20 -11.96 -10.19
N PHE A 381 -3.18 -11.66 -9.35
CA PHE A 381 -4.56 -12.10 -9.57
C PHE A 381 -5.31 -11.08 -10.40
N THR A 382 -6.15 -11.54 -11.31
CA THR A 382 -6.96 -10.66 -12.15
C THR A 382 -8.42 -11.06 -12.06
N LEU A 383 -9.25 -10.16 -11.54
CA LEU A 383 -10.69 -10.28 -11.68
C LEU A 383 -11.07 -9.88 -13.13
N TYR A 384 -12.03 -10.53 -13.71
CA TYR A 384 -12.57 -10.15 -15.02
C TYR A 384 -13.20 -8.75 -14.91
N PRO A 385 -12.63 -7.72 -15.55
CA PRO A 385 -12.98 -6.32 -15.26
C PRO A 385 -14.39 -5.94 -15.69
N PHE A 386 -14.93 -6.62 -16.70
CA PHE A 386 -16.26 -6.38 -17.26
C PHE A 386 -17.35 -7.30 -16.70
N ASP A 387 -16.99 -8.18 -15.77
CA ASP A 387 -17.91 -9.07 -15.08
C ASP A 387 -18.17 -8.56 -13.65
N THR A 388 -19.40 -8.69 -13.20
CA THR A 388 -19.76 -8.42 -11.80
C THR A 388 -19.05 -9.40 -10.85
N VAL A 389 -19.03 -9.12 -9.55
CA VAL A 389 -18.50 -10.05 -8.54
C VAL A 389 -19.18 -11.40 -8.63
N LEU A 390 -20.50 -11.43 -8.80
CA LEU A 390 -21.24 -12.68 -8.98
C LEU A 390 -20.76 -13.47 -10.20
N GLN A 391 -20.60 -12.82 -11.35
CA GLN A 391 -20.12 -13.46 -12.57
C GLN A 391 -18.68 -13.97 -12.42
N ASN A 392 -17.81 -13.13 -11.83
CA ASN A 392 -16.43 -13.51 -11.50
C ASN A 392 -16.32 -14.79 -10.66
N LEU A 393 -17.25 -14.99 -9.73
CA LEU A 393 -17.28 -16.19 -8.88
C LEU A 393 -17.93 -17.37 -9.60
N THR A 394 -19.08 -17.17 -10.25
CA THR A 394 -19.84 -18.26 -10.84
C THR A 394 -19.11 -18.93 -12.00
N VAL A 395 -18.32 -18.17 -12.78
CA VAL A 395 -17.49 -18.73 -13.87
C VAL A 395 -16.42 -19.69 -13.33
N CYS A 396 -15.98 -19.50 -12.08
CA CYS A 396 -14.95 -20.32 -11.45
C CYS A 396 -15.48 -21.65 -10.87
N ILE A 397 -16.80 -21.87 -10.78
CA ILE A 397 -17.38 -23.08 -10.19
C ILE A 397 -16.97 -24.35 -10.96
N GLY A 398 -16.75 -24.25 -12.28
CA GLY A 398 -16.25 -25.34 -13.12
C GLY A 398 -17.27 -26.41 -13.51
N ILE A 399 -18.51 -26.30 -13.01
CA ILE A 399 -19.66 -27.14 -13.38
C ILE A 399 -20.87 -26.26 -13.65
N ASN A 400 -21.76 -26.73 -14.51
CA ASN A 400 -23.02 -26.04 -14.80
C ASN A 400 -24.00 -26.20 -13.62
N LEU A 401 -24.18 -25.17 -12.83
CA LEU A 401 -25.20 -25.08 -11.80
C LEU A 401 -26.37 -24.21 -12.27
N PRO A 402 -27.61 -24.49 -11.83
CA PRO A 402 -28.70 -23.52 -11.94
C PRO A 402 -28.31 -22.18 -11.32
N ALA A 403 -28.74 -21.08 -11.95
CA ALA A 403 -28.31 -19.71 -11.55
C ALA A 403 -28.50 -19.40 -10.06
N GLU A 404 -29.62 -19.83 -9.47
CA GLU A 404 -29.90 -19.62 -8.05
C GLU A 404 -28.92 -20.40 -7.14
N LEU A 405 -28.55 -21.62 -7.50
CA LEU A 405 -27.58 -22.41 -6.73
C LEU A 405 -26.17 -21.82 -6.88
N ALA A 406 -25.78 -21.39 -8.08
CA ALA A 406 -24.52 -20.72 -8.31
C ALA A 406 -24.41 -19.41 -7.50
N LYS A 407 -25.48 -18.61 -7.47
CA LYS A 407 -25.57 -17.41 -6.67
C LYS A 407 -25.49 -17.71 -5.17
N MET A 408 -26.21 -18.72 -4.69
CA MET A 408 -26.15 -19.12 -3.29
C MET A 408 -24.74 -19.56 -2.89
N LYS A 409 -24.07 -20.37 -3.71
CA LYS A 409 -22.68 -20.79 -3.50
C LYS A 409 -21.71 -19.60 -3.48
N ALA A 410 -21.85 -18.65 -4.41
CA ALA A 410 -21.05 -17.43 -4.44
C ALA A 410 -21.22 -16.61 -3.14
N ILE A 411 -22.45 -16.42 -2.67
CA ILE A 411 -22.75 -15.72 -1.42
C ILE A 411 -22.10 -16.43 -0.22
N GLN A 412 -22.27 -17.75 -0.11
CA GLN A 412 -21.67 -18.55 0.98
C GLN A 412 -20.15 -18.43 0.98
N THR A 413 -19.50 -18.51 -0.20
CA THR A 413 -18.05 -18.37 -0.31
C THR A 413 -17.58 -16.96 0.08
N LEU A 414 -18.31 -15.90 -0.31
CA LEU A 414 -17.99 -14.54 0.12
C LEU A 414 -18.10 -14.37 1.64
N LEU A 415 -19.11 -14.96 2.27
CA LEU A 415 -19.25 -14.97 3.73
C LEU A 415 -18.08 -15.75 4.38
N ALA A 416 -17.67 -16.89 3.80
CA ALA A 416 -16.57 -17.71 4.31
C ALA A 416 -15.19 -17.01 4.22
N VAL A 417 -15.00 -16.03 3.33
CA VAL A 417 -13.80 -15.17 3.32
C VAL A 417 -13.95 -13.92 4.17
N GLY A 418 -14.97 -13.86 5.04
CA GLY A 418 -15.12 -12.84 6.06
C GLY A 418 -15.82 -11.54 5.62
N PHE A 419 -16.53 -11.55 4.48
CA PHE A 419 -17.45 -10.45 4.18
C PHE A 419 -18.71 -10.54 5.04
N THR A 420 -19.21 -9.41 5.51
CA THR A 420 -20.51 -9.35 6.16
C THR A 420 -21.65 -9.45 5.14
N ARG A 421 -22.84 -9.88 5.56
CA ARG A 421 -23.99 -9.96 4.66
C ARG A 421 -24.28 -8.63 3.97
N LEU A 422 -24.17 -7.51 4.69
CA LEU A 422 -24.38 -6.17 4.15
C LEU A 422 -23.36 -5.83 3.05
N GLN A 423 -22.08 -6.20 3.25
CA GLN A 423 -21.05 -6.02 2.23
C GLN A 423 -21.34 -6.87 1.00
N VAL A 424 -21.72 -8.14 1.17
CA VAL A 424 -22.07 -9.02 0.07
C VAL A 424 -23.24 -8.46 -0.76
N ASP A 425 -24.32 -8.02 -0.10
CA ASP A 425 -25.49 -7.47 -0.78
C ASP A 425 -25.15 -6.19 -1.57
N ARG A 426 -24.22 -5.34 -1.06
CA ARG A 426 -23.72 -4.15 -1.76
C ARG A 426 -22.87 -4.48 -3.00
N MET A 427 -21.96 -5.47 -2.86
CA MET A 427 -20.91 -5.69 -3.86
C MET A 427 -21.21 -6.79 -4.87
N LEU A 428 -22.21 -7.63 -4.64
CA LEU A 428 -22.48 -8.84 -5.45
C LEU A 428 -22.62 -8.52 -6.96
N TYR A 429 -23.21 -7.37 -7.28
CA TYR A 429 -23.41 -6.90 -8.64
C TYR A 429 -22.49 -5.75 -9.04
N ALA A 430 -21.52 -5.40 -8.17
CA ALA A 430 -20.51 -4.37 -8.47
C ALA A 430 -19.45 -4.91 -9.44
N TYR A 431 -18.84 -3.99 -10.19
CA TYR A 431 -17.70 -4.29 -11.06
C TYR A 431 -16.38 -4.12 -10.28
N PRO A 432 -15.33 -4.89 -10.64
CA PRO A 432 -14.04 -4.85 -9.93
C PRO A 432 -13.43 -3.44 -9.79
N GLU A 433 -13.61 -2.56 -10.75
CA GLU A 433 -13.06 -1.20 -10.70
C GLU A 433 -13.57 -0.37 -9.52
N THR A 434 -14.79 -0.65 -9.05
CA THR A 434 -15.43 0.06 -7.92
C THR A 434 -15.02 -0.46 -6.54
N LEU A 435 -14.22 -1.53 -6.50
CA LEU A 435 -13.83 -2.22 -5.28
C LEU A 435 -12.44 -1.77 -4.79
N SER A 436 -12.25 -1.74 -3.48
CA SER A 436 -10.93 -1.53 -2.87
C SER A 436 -9.97 -2.69 -3.17
N VAL A 437 -8.66 -2.46 -3.02
CA VAL A 437 -7.62 -3.48 -3.24
C VAL A 437 -7.86 -4.70 -2.34
N GLY A 438 -8.18 -4.49 -1.05
CA GLY A 438 -8.46 -5.58 -0.12
C GLY A 438 -9.75 -6.35 -0.45
N GLU A 439 -10.80 -5.69 -0.95
CA GLU A 439 -12.00 -6.38 -1.44
C GLU A 439 -11.69 -7.24 -2.66
N LYS A 440 -10.93 -6.72 -3.62
CA LYS A 440 -10.47 -7.48 -4.81
C LYS A 440 -9.69 -8.72 -4.41
N GLN A 441 -8.76 -8.61 -3.45
CA GLN A 441 -7.96 -9.74 -2.97
C GLN A 441 -8.83 -10.82 -2.33
N ARG A 442 -9.76 -10.43 -1.47
CA ARG A 442 -10.68 -11.38 -0.83
C ARG A 442 -11.63 -12.05 -1.82
N ILE A 443 -12.05 -11.33 -2.87
CA ILE A 443 -12.84 -11.93 -3.97
C ILE A 443 -11.98 -12.90 -4.78
N ALA A 444 -10.71 -12.57 -5.05
CA ALA A 444 -9.79 -13.48 -5.73
C ALA A 444 -9.54 -14.76 -4.89
N LEU A 445 -9.44 -14.64 -3.56
CA LEU A 445 -9.42 -15.79 -2.67
C LEU A 445 -10.73 -16.58 -2.77
N ALA A 446 -11.89 -15.93 -2.80
CA ALA A 446 -13.19 -16.58 -2.98
C ALA A 446 -13.30 -17.30 -4.34
N GLN A 447 -12.71 -16.79 -5.43
CA GLN A 447 -12.66 -17.48 -6.74
C GLN A 447 -11.93 -18.83 -6.66
N VAL A 448 -10.89 -18.92 -5.82
CA VAL A 448 -10.18 -20.19 -5.60
C VAL A 448 -11.01 -21.11 -4.72
N LEU A 449 -11.56 -20.60 -3.63
CA LEU A 449 -12.31 -21.39 -2.64
C LEU A 449 -13.67 -21.90 -3.13
N ILE A 450 -14.30 -21.23 -4.09
CA ILE A 450 -15.62 -21.62 -4.63
C ILE A 450 -15.61 -23.03 -5.28
N ARG A 451 -14.41 -23.52 -5.65
CA ARG A 451 -14.20 -24.85 -6.20
C ARG A 451 -14.07 -25.92 -5.12
N GLU A 452 -14.09 -25.55 -3.84
CA GLU A 452 -13.91 -26.43 -2.67
C GLU A 452 -12.60 -27.24 -2.75
N PRO A 453 -11.44 -26.56 -2.92
CA PRO A 453 -10.16 -27.26 -2.91
C PRO A 453 -9.87 -27.77 -1.51
N ARG A 454 -9.10 -28.86 -1.37
CA ARG A 454 -8.59 -29.35 -0.07
C ARG A 454 -7.30 -28.65 0.35
N LEU A 455 -6.52 -28.18 -0.63
CA LEU A 455 -5.29 -27.41 -0.43
C LEU A 455 -5.37 -26.12 -1.24
N VAL A 456 -5.15 -25.00 -0.59
CA VAL A 456 -5.06 -23.68 -1.21
C VAL A 456 -3.63 -23.19 -1.11
N ILE A 457 -3.02 -22.90 -2.24
CA ILE A 457 -1.68 -22.30 -2.33
C ILE A 457 -1.83 -20.82 -2.61
N LEU A 458 -1.29 -19.98 -1.73
CA LEU A 458 -1.25 -18.52 -1.89
C LEU A 458 0.21 -18.13 -2.19
N ASP A 459 0.48 -17.66 -3.40
CA ASP A 459 1.83 -17.24 -3.82
C ASP A 459 1.93 -15.72 -3.71
N GLU A 460 2.66 -15.22 -2.68
CA GLU A 460 2.83 -13.80 -2.33
C GLU A 460 1.50 -13.01 -2.23
N PRO A 461 0.55 -13.46 -1.38
CA PRO A 461 -0.81 -12.92 -1.37
C PRO A 461 -0.91 -11.46 -0.92
N THR A 462 0.12 -10.92 -0.29
CA THR A 462 0.12 -9.55 0.26
C THR A 462 0.85 -8.54 -0.61
N GLY A 463 1.81 -8.96 -1.43
CA GLY A 463 2.54 -8.10 -2.36
C GLY A 463 2.95 -6.75 -1.73
N THR A 464 2.59 -5.64 -2.39
CA THR A 464 2.83 -4.26 -1.95
C THR A 464 1.68 -3.66 -1.12
N MET A 465 0.86 -4.49 -0.46
CA MET A 465 -0.28 -4.03 0.32
C MET A 465 0.15 -3.33 1.62
N ASP A 466 -0.70 -2.40 2.05
CA ASP A 466 -0.57 -1.77 3.36
C ASP A 466 -0.82 -2.77 4.52
N PRO A 467 -0.28 -2.49 5.71
CA PRO A 467 -0.41 -3.40 6.86
C PRO A 467 -1.86 -3.75 7.23
N ILE A 468 -2.79 -2.82 7.08
CA ILE A 468 -4.20 -3.03 7.41
C ILE A 468 -4.86 -3.98 6.42
N THR A 469 -4.59 -3.77 5.13
CA THR A 469 -5.07 -4.67 4.08
C THR A 469 -4.47 -6.07 4.26
N LYS A 470 -3.17 -6.19 4.62
CA LYS A 470 -2.52 -7.46 4.96
C LYS A 470 -3.23 -8.19 6.10
N LEU A 471 -3.51 -7.49 7.22
CA LEU A 471 -4.26 -8.05 8.34
C LEU A 471 -5.68 -8.48 7.95
N SER A 472 -6.35 -7.72 7.09
CA SER A 472 -7.66 -8.09 6.56
C SER A 472 -7.62 -9.38 5.73
N VAL A 473 -6.57 -9.56 4.90
CA VAL A 473 -6.34 -10.79 4.13
C VAL A 473 -6.01 -11.96 5.07
N ALA A 474 -5.14 -11.76 6.07
CA ALA A 474 -4.82 -12.77 7.08
C ALA A 474 -6.09 -13.25 7.81
N LYS A 475 -6.93 -12.32 8.28
CA LYS A 475 -8.24 -12.64 8.88
C LYS A 475 -9.14 -13.43 7.93
N SER A 476 -9.12 -13.13 6.63
CA SER A 476 -9.91 -13.87 5.64
C SER A 476 -9.42 -15.30 5.43
N VAL A 477 -8.10 -15.53 5.47
CA VAL A 477 -7.53 -16.89 5.43
C VAL A 477 -7.94 -17.69 6.67
N LEU A 478 -7.81 -17.09 7.86
CA LEU A 478 -8.21 -17.72 9.13
C LEU A 478 -9.72 -18.05 9.14
N HIS A 479 -10.54 -17.12 8.68
CA HIS A 479 -11.99 -17.31 8.61
C HIS A 479 -12.36 -18.42 7.61
N ALA A 480 -11.74 -18.42 6.42
CA ALA A 480 -11.95 -19.45 5.41
C ALA A 480 -11.55 -20.86 5.93
N ARG A 481 -10.41 -20.97 6.65
CA ARG A 481 -10.02 -22.22 7.32
C ARG A 481 -11.09 -22.69 8.31
N LYS A 482 -11.60 -21.77 9.15
CA LYS A 482 -12.61 -22.08 10.16
C LYS A 482 -13.92 -22.55 9.55
N GLU A 483 -14.43 -21.84 8.55
CA GLU A 483 -15.75 -22.09 7.96
C GLU A 483 -15.75 -23.24 6.96
N LEU A 484 -14.66 -23.42 6.18
CA LEU A 484 -14.58 -24.40 5.10
C LEU A 484 -13.71 -25.61 5.46
N GLY A 485 -12.83 -25.50 6.46
CA GLY A 485 -11.92 -26.57 6.86
C GLY A 485 -10.76 -26.80 5.89
N GLU A 486 -10.39 -25.81 5.09
CA GLU A 486 -9.36 -25.89 4.05
C GLU A 486 -7.95 -25.84 4.65
N THR A 487 -6.99 -26.45 3.94
CA THR A 487 -5.55 -26.41 4.24
C THR A 487 -4.90 -25.33 3.40
N PHE A 488 -3.98 -24.55 3.99
CA PHE A 488 -3.32 -23.45 3.27
C PHE A 488 -1.80 -23.63 3.26
N LEU A 489 -1.20 -23.38 2.10
CA LEU A 489 0.24 -23.20 1.92
C LEU A 489 0.49 -21.79 1.44
N ILE A 490 1.14 -20.97 2.26
CA ILE A 490 1.39 -19.55 1.98
C ILE A 490 2.85 -19.38 1.65
N VAL A 491 3.15 -18.93 0.44
CA VAL A 491 4.49 -18.52 0.03
C VAL A 491 4.60 -17.02 0.28
N SER A 492 5.50 -16.60 1.15
CA SER A 492 5.69 -15.18 1.44
C SER A 492 7.11 -14.85 1.91
N HIS A 493 7.54 -13.62 1.66
CA HIS A 493 8.70 -13.03 2.32
C HIS A 493 8.28 -12.09 3.47
N ASP A 494 6.98 -11.92 3.71
CA ASP A 494 6.39 -11.04 4.72
C ASP A 494 6.15 -11.83 6.02
N MET A 495 7.08 -11.69 6.98
CA MET A 495 6.97 -12.39 8.26
C MET A 495 5.81 -11.89 9.12
N ASP A 496 5.46 -10.61 9.06
CA ASP A 496 4.33 -10.05 9.81
C ASP A 496 3.03 -10.72 9.37
N PHE A 497 2.85 -10.94 8.06
CA PHE A 497 1.70 -11.66 7.54
C PHE A 497 1.68 -13.12 7.99
N VAL A 498 2.84 -13.80 7.93
CA VAL A 498 2.98 -15.20 8.33
C VAL A 498 2.72 -15.40 9.83
N ILE A 499 3.25 -14.51 10.68
CA ILE A 499 3.00 -14.51 12.14
C ILE A 499 1.51 -14.36 12.44
N ASN A 500 0.79 -13.55 11.67
CA ASN A 500 -0.63 -13.27 11.90
C ASN A 500 -1.60 -14.36 11.42
N CYS A 501 -1.16 -15.34 10.60
CA CYS A 501 -2.09 -16.33 10.05
C CYS A 501 -1.58 -17.77 9.99
N CYS A 502 -0.27 -18.05 10.10
CA CYS A 502 0.25 -19.40 9.95
C CYS A 502 0.42 -20.12 11.29
N ASP A 503 0.08 -21.41 11.32
CA ASP A 503 0.31 -22.28 12.49
C ASP A 503 1.79 -22.66 12.60
N ARG A 504 2.45 -22.82 11.43
CA ARG A 504 3.84 -23.22 11.30
C ARG A 504 4.48 -22.53 10.11
N ALA A 505 5.76 -22.17 10.24
CA ALA A 505 6.56 -21.63 9.15
C ALA A 505 7.76 -22.51 8.83
N VAL A 506 8.15 -22.51 7.57
CA VAL A 506 9.30 -23.23 7.01
C VAL A 506 10.23 -22.21 6.38
N PHE A 507 11.40 -22.00 6.96
CA PHE A 507 12.39 -21.08 6.41
C PHE A 507 13.25 -21.78 5.38
N MET A 508 13.19 -21.26 4.14
CA MET A 508 13.96 -21.77 3.01
C MET A 508 15.09 -20.81 2.64
N LYS A 509 16.27 -21.39 2.36
CA LYS A 509 17.44 -20.68 1.87
C LYS A 509 18.22 -21.57 0.91
N ASP A 510 18.61 -21.04 -0.26
CA ASP A 510 19.39 -21.75 -1.28
C ASP A 510 18.82 -23.14 -1.65
N GLY A 511 17.49 -23.23 -1.76
CA GLY A 511 16.77 -24.44 -2.10
C GLY A 511 16.59 -25.45 -0.94
N LYS A 512 17.07 -25.14 0.27
CA LYS A 512 17.01 -26.05 1.43
C LYS A 512 16.11 -25.49 2.52
N MET A 513 15.56 -26.39 3.34
CA MET A 513 14.92 -26.01 4.60
C MET A 513 16.00 -25.77 5.66
N VAL A 514 15.99 -24.58 6.27
CA VAL A 514 16.92 -24.20 7.34
C VAL A 514 16.29 -24.37 8.71
N ALA A 515 15.03 -23.99 8.86
CA ALA A 515 14.29 -24.09 10.11
C ALA A 515 12.80 -24.37 9.84
N VAL A 516 12.17 -25.07 10.78
CA VAL A 516 10.73 -25.37 10.78
C VAL A 516 10.24 -25.23 12.22
N GLY A 517 9.19 -24.46 12.42
CA GLY A 517 8.62 -24.23 13.75
C GLY A 517 7.47 -23.23 13.71
N LYS A 518 7.08 -22.72 14.86
CA LYS A 518 6.15 -21.60 14.91
C LYS A 518 6.77 -20.36 14.23
N PRO A 519 5.95 -19.49 13.63
CA PRO A 519 6.49 -18.32 12.94
C PRO A 519 7.48 -17.49 13.77
N GLU A 520 7.20 -17.27 15.06
CA GLU A 520 8.06 -16.52 15.98
C GLU A 520 9.41 -17.23 16.24
N GLU A 521 9.45 -18.56 16.16
CA GLU A 521 10.67 -19.37 16.34
C GLU A 521 11.59 -19.29 15.12
N ILE A 522 11.06 -18.87 13.95
CA ILE A 522 11.85 -18.69 12.73
C ILE A 522 12.65 -17.40 12.76
N VAL A 523 12.14 -16.34 13.38
CA VAL A 523 12.77 -15.01 13.41
C VAL A 523 14.25 -15.05 13.85
N PRO A 524 14.65 -15.79 14.90
CA PRO A 524 16.07 -15.89 15.33
C PRO A 524 17.00 -16.57 14.31
N HIS A 525 16.47 -17.29 13.34
CA HIS A 525 17.25 -17.95 12.29
C HIS A 525 17.54 -17.04 11.10
N LEU A 526 16.92 -15.85 11.05
CA LEU A 526 17.17 -14.86 10.03
C LEU A 526 18.49 -14.14 10.27
N THR A 527 19.29 -13.93 9.23
CA THR A 527 20.43 -13.01 9.27
C THR A 527 19.92 -11.56 9.38
N GLU A 528 20.77 -10.61 9.80
CA GLU A 528 20.39 -9.19 9.87
C GLU A 528 19.80 -8.69 8.53
N LYS A 529 20.36 -9.12 7.40
CA LYS A 529 19.84 -8.77 6.06
C LYS A 529 18.47 -9.39 5.82
N GLU A 530 18.28 -10.65 6.12
CA GLU A 530 17.00 -11.36 5.97
C GLU A 530 15.92 -10.79 6.91
N ALA A 531 16.28 -10.53 8.17
CA ALA A 531 15.39 -9.91 9.15
C ALA A 531 14.92 -8.53 8.66
N LYS A 532 15.83 -7.72 8.12
CA LYS A 532 15.51 -6.40 7.59
C LYS A 532 14.53 -6.48 6.41
N VAL A 533 14.70 -7.43 5.48
CA VAL A 533 13.78 -7.61 4.35
C VAL A 533 12.45 -8.20 4.80
N MET A 534 12.45 -9.20 5.66
CA MET A 534 11.27 -10.02 5.98
C MET A 534 10.41 -9.46 7.11
N LEU A 535 10.98 -8.68 8.04
CA LEU A 535 10.27 -8.04 9.16
C LEU A 535 10.02 -6.55 8.93
N GLU A 536 10.95 -5.87 8.29
CA GLU A 536 10.89 -4.42 8.09
C GLU A 536 10.42 -4.05 6.67
N GLY A 537 10.30 -5.03 5.78
CA GLY A 537 9.91 -4.84 4.38
C GLY A 537 10.99 -4.16 3.54
N GLY A 538 12.27 -4.40 3.85
CA GLY A 538 13.39 -3.89 3.05
C GLY A 538 13.45 -4.51 1.66
N ALA A 539 14.03 -3.80 0.68
CA ALA A 539 14.28 -4.37 -0.65
C ALA A 539 15.43 -5.38 -0.61
N GLU A 540 15.33 -6.42 -1.43
CA GLU A 540 16.46 -7.32 -1.71
C GLU A 540 17.47 -6.57 -2.60
N GLU A 541 18.75 -6.44 -2.17
CA GLU A 541 19.84 -5.91 -3.00
C GLU A 541 20.31 -6.94 -4.04
#